data_eb2ead9eed505f68eb4b15e33efa7947
#
_entry.id   eb2ead9eed505f68eb4b15e33efa7947
#
_cell.length_a   1.000
_cell.length_b   1.000
_cell.length_c   1.000
_cell.angle_alpha   90.00
_cell.angle_beta   90.00
_cell.angle_gamma   90.00
#
_symmetry.space_group_name_H-M   'P 1'
#
loop_
_entity.id
_entity.type
_entity.pdbx_description
1 polymer ?
#
loop_
_entity_poly.entity_id
_entity_poly.type
_entity_poly.pdbx_seq_one_letter_code
_entity_poly.pdbx_strand_id
1 'polypeptide(L)'
;YLWSSDRKTLLGVWYEDGIPYWDWVAPDHPETKVYAGLTKAFPGKAVRFHRASDNGRYLMMQVYSDVQAPEAYLFDRQTGQAQFLTASMDWIKPEEMSPMKPIVVKARDGLPLHGYITIPKNSNGKNLPLIINPHGGPHGPRDEWGFNPEVQLFANRGYAVLQINYRGSGGYGNAFEGMGYRKWGTTMQDDLTDSVKWAIAQGIADPDRVCIYGASYGGYAALMSVVREPDLYRCTVGYVGVYDLDAQRDADFMGHESGRNYLKDVYPPTAAERMAQSPAYGVERIKVPILLVHGEKDVRVPIKNMHFLISQLAKVGKKPHDVIVEKKEAHGFRDLQNNVNLYTKMLAFFDKYIGPNAKTASAP
;
A
#
# COMPACT_ATOMS: atom_id res chain seq x y z
N TYR A 1 -21.33 2.27 -8.39
CA TYR A 1 -22.53 2.39 -9.24
C TYR A 1 -22.84 3.85 -9.49
N LEU A 2 -23.17 4.18 -10.76
CA LEU A 2 -23.64 5.49 -11.19
C LEU A 2 -25.11 5.36 -11.63
N TRP A 3 -25.98 6.16 -11.00
CA TRP A 3 -27.41 6.18 -11.30
C TRP A 3 -27.79 7.46 -12.02
N SER A 4 -28.89 7.40 -12.79
CA SER A 4 -29.52 8.60 -13.36
C SER A 4 -29.93 9.59 -12.28
N SER A 5 -30.09 10.86 -12.63
CA SER A 5 -30.46 11.93 -11.69
C SER A 5 -31.76 11.66 -10.96
N ASP A 6 -32.73 10.97 -11.60
CA ASP A 6 -33.98 10.52 -11.01
C ASP A 6 -33.86 9.20 -10.25
N ARG A 7 -32.66 8.58 -10.18
CA ARG A 7 -32.33 7.31 -9.51
C ARG A 7 -33.10 6.10 -10.02
N LYS A 8 -33.65 6.11 -11.22
CA LYS A 8 -34.44 5.00 -11.79
C LYS A 8 -33.61 4.09 -12.69
N THR A 9 -32.54 4.62 -13.31
CA THR A 9 -31.73 3.86 -14.25
C THR A 9 -30.28 3.75 -13.77
N LEU A 10 -29.75 2.52 -13.71
CA LEU A 10 -28.32 2.30 -13.52
C LEU A 10 -27.61 2.66 -14.82
N LEU A 11 -26.79 3.68 -14.79
CA LEU A 11 -26.06 4.20 -15.95
C LEU A 11 -24.76 3.44 -16.20
N GLY A 12 -24.01 3.17 -15.15
CA GLY A 12 -22.73 2.50 -15.25
C GLY A 12 -22.21 1.95 -13.94
N VAL A 13 -21.21 1.08 -14.07
CA VAL A 13 -20.48 0.45 -12.96
C VAL A 13 -19.02 0.83 -13.08
N TRP A 14 -18.44 1.29 -11.98
CA TRP A 14 -17.03 1.58 -11.88
C TRP A 14 -16.26 0.33 -11.50
N TYR A 15 -15.26 -0.01 -12.31
CA TYR A 15 -14.33 -1.10 -12.04
C TYR A 15 -12.93 -0.57 -11.77
N GLU A 16 -12.24 -1.22 -10.85
CA GLU A 16 -10.84 -0.94 -10.46
C GLU A 16 -10.04 -2.25 -10.49
N ASP A 17 -10.14 -2.94 -11.61
CA ASP A 17 -9.40 -4.17 -11.91
C ASP A 17 -8.17 -3.83 -12.78
N GLY A 18 -7.18 -3.24 -12.15
CA GLY A 18 -6.04 -2.63 -12.83
C GLY A 18 -6.25 -1.14 -13.06
N ILE A 19 -6.23 -0.66 -14.31
CA ILE A 19 -6.54 0.74 -14.64
C ILE A 19 -8.05 0.94 -14.54
N PRO A 20 -8.54 1.92 -13.74
CA PRO A 20 -9.96 2.10 -13.52
C PRO A 20 -10.74 2.49 -14.78
N TYR A 21 -11.96 1.98 -14.91
CA TYR A 21 -12.85 2.33 -16.02
C TYR A 21 -14.33 2.24 -15.64
N TRP A 22 -15.17 2.89 -16.46
CA TRP A 22 -16.62 2.75 -16.40
C TRP A 22 -17.11 1.73 -17.41
N ASP A 23 -17.88 0.74 -16.96
CA ASP A 23 -18.72 -0.09 -17.81
C ASP A 23 -20.13 0.52 -17.87
N TRP A 24 -20.54 0.93 -19.07
CA TRP A 24 -21.80 1.63 -19.28
C TRP A 24 -22.93 0.65 -19.51
N VAL A 25 -23.81 0.50 -18.49
CA VAL A 25 -24.95 -0.43 -18.50
C VAL A 25 -26.09 0.08 -19.40
N ALA A 26 -26.30 1.39 -19.45
CA ALA A 26 -27.32 2.05 -20.26
C ALA A 26 -26.69 3.06 -21.24
N PRO A 27 -25.97 2.61 -22.29
CA PRO A 27 -25.17 3.49 -23.15
C PRO A 27 -25.99 4.51 -23.94
N ASP A 28 -27.25 4.21 -24.25
CA ASP A 28 -28.14 5.10 -25.00
C ASP A 28 -28.83 6.16 -24.14
N HIS A 29 -28.77 6.02 -22.82
CA HIS A 29 -29.37 7.01 -21.92
C HIS A 29 -28.68 8.39 -22.08
N PRO A 30 -29.43 9.51 -22.15
CA PRO A 30 -28.87 10.84 -22.39
C PRO A 30 -27.77 11.21 -21.38
N GLU A 31 -27.97 10.91 -20.10
CA GLU A 31 -26.96 11.18 -19.07
C GLU A 31 -25.71 10.32 -19.24
N THR A 32 -25.84 9.06 -19.67
CA THR A 32 -24.66 8.19 -19.94
C THR A 32 -23.78 8.79 -21.04
N LYS A 33 -24.39 9.35 -22.10
CA LYS A 33 -23.65 10.03 -23.18
C LYS A 33 -22.84 11.21 -22.66
N VAL A 34 -23.37 11.97 -21.70
CA VAL A 34 -22.63 13.06 -21.04
C VAL A 34 -21.45 12.52 -20.26
N TYR A 35 -21.66 11.53 -19.38
CA TYR A 35 -20.59 10.95 -18.56
C TYR A 35 -19.50 10.28 -19.42
N ALA A 36 -19.89 9.54 -20.44
CA ALA A 36 -18.95 8.93 -21.38
C ALA A 36 -18.15 9.99 -22.17
N GLY A 37 -18.80 11.08 -22.55
CA GLY A 37 -18.14 12.24 -23.18
C GLY A 37 -17.08 12.87 -22.26
N LEU A 38 -17.43 13.07 -20.99
CA LEU A 38 -16.49 13.61 -19.97
C LEU A 38 -15.31 12.68 -19.75
N THR A 39 -15.53 11.35 -19.69
CA THR A 39 -14.43 10.37 -19.57
C THR A 39 -13.49 10.46 -20.79
N LYS A 40 -14.02 10.62 -22.00
CA LYS A 40 -13.22 10.78 -23.22
C LYS A 40 -12.45 12.09 -23.30
N ALA A 41 -12.93 13.14 -22.61
CA ALA A 41 -12.26 14.44 -22.58
C ALA A 41 -10.92 14.43 -21.81
N PHE A 42 -10.67 13.40 -21.01
CA PHE A 42 -9.44 13.23 -20.23
C PHE A 42 -8.72 11.93 -20.59
N PRO A 43 -8.11 11.85 -21.78
CA PRO A 43 -7.46 10.61 -22.26
C PRO A 43 -6.32 10.17 -21.33
N GLY A 44 -6.26 8.88 -21.01
CA GLY A 44 -5.25 8.28 -20.12
C GLY A 44 -5.44 8.58 -18.64
N LYS A 45 -6.55 9.23 -18.26
CA LYS A 45 -6.88 9.53 -16.86
C LYS A 45 -8.15 8.83 -16.43
N ALA A 46 -8.24 8.51 -15.16
CA ALA A 46 -9.46 8.06 -14.52
C ALA A 46 -10.34 9.29 -14.20
N VAL A 47 -11.63 9.19 -14.52
CA VAL A 47 -12.61 10.23 -14.22
C VAL A 47 -13.66 9.63 -13.31
N ARG A 48 -13.62 10.01 -12.03
CA ARG A 48 -14.59 9.56 -11.02
C ARG A 48 -15.65 10.62 -10.83
N PHE A 49 -16.91 10.22 -10.97
CA PHE A 49 -18.03 11.12 -10.78
C PHE A 49 -18.51 11.07 -9.34
N HIS A 50 -18.69 12.25 -8.76
CA HIS A 50 -19.24 12.44 -7.43
C HIS A 50 -20.68 12.96 -7.52
N ARG A 51 -21.23 13.35 -6.37
CA ARG A 51 -22.61 13.80 -6.27
C ARG A 51 -22.86 15.05 -7.13
N ALA A 52 -23.96 15.04 -7.89
CA ALA A 52 -24.48 16.22 -8.54
C ALA A 52 -25.16 17.15 -7.52
N SER A 53 -25.32 18.44 -7.87
CA SER A 53 -26.15 19.37 -7.12
C SER A 53 -27.62 18.90 -7.09
N ASP A 54 -28.40 19.35 -6.10
CA ASP A 54 -29.79 18.91 -5.91
C ASP A 54 -30.68 19.19 -7.13
N ASN A 55 -30.42 20.28 -7.87
CA ASN A 55 -31.10 20.62 -9.13
C ASN A 55 -30.50 19.87 -10.34
N GLY A 56 -29.53 18.99 -10.16
CA GLY A 56 -28.87 18.20 -11.21
C GLY A 56 -27.99 19.00 -12.18
N ARG A 57 -27.87 20.32 -12.01
CA ARG A 57 -27.11 21.17 -12.93
C ARG A 57 -25.62 20.95 -12.86
N TYR A 58 -25.07 20.90 -11.66
CA TYR A 58 -23.62 20.79 -11.46
C TYR A 58 -23.22 19.38 -11.06
N LEU A 59 -22.16 18.89 -11.67
CA LEU A 59 -21.55 17.58 -11.39
C LEU A 59 -20.11 17.79 -10.96
N MET A 60 -19.74 17.27 -9.79
CA MET A 60 -18.35 17.24 -9.35
C MET A 60 -17.66 16.01 -9.91
N MET A 61 -16.46 16.20 -10.45
CA MET A 61 -15.61 15.13 -10.97
C MET A 61 -14.23 15.19 -10.32
N GLN A 62 -13.66 14.01 -10.09
CA GLN A 62 -12.26 13.86 -9.77
C GLN A 62 -11.55 13.23 -10.97
N VAL A 63 -10.45 13.84 -11.39
CA VAL A 63 -9.64 13.39 -12.53
C VAL A 63 -8.23 13.13 -12.02
N TYR A 64 -7.72 11.94 -12.28
CA TYR A 64 -6.39 11.54 -11.81
C TYR A 64 -5.76 10.47 -12.72
N SER A 65 -4.47 10.25 -12.54
CA SER A 65 -3.77 9.09 -13.10
C SER A 65 -2.73 8.57 -12.11
N ASP A 66 -1.99 7.57 -12.51
CA ASP A 66 -0.83 7.05 -11.78
C ASP A 66 0.32 8.06 -11.65
N VAL A 67 0.42 9.01 -12.58
CA VAL A 67 1.45 10.06 -12.61
C VAL A 67 0.92 11.44 -12.26
N GLN A 68 -0.40 11.61 -12.18
CA GLN A 68 -1.04 12.89 -11.85
C GLN A 68 -1.88 12.79 -10.58
N ALA A 69 -1.54 13.61 -9.61
CA ALA A 69 -2.32 13.76 -8.39
C ALA A 69 -3.76 14.21 -8.68
N PRO A 70 -4.75 13.78 -7.86
CA PRO A 70 -6.15 14.08 -8.11
C PRO A 70 -6.46 15.58 -8.25
N GLU A 71 -7.18 15.91 -9.32
CA GLU A 71 -7.75 17.22 -9.62
C GLU A 71 -9.26 17.16 -9.47
N ALA A 72 -9.87 18.23 -8.97
CA ALA A 72 -11.31 18.39 -8.87
C ALA A 72 -11.82 19.36 -9.95
N TYR A 73 -12.90 18.95 -10.61
CA TYR A 73 -13.60 19.75 -11.63
C TYR A 73 -15.08 19.87 -11.31
N LEU A 74 -15.66 21.01 -11.63
CA LEU A 74 -17.10 21.25 -11.63
C LEU A 74 -17.61 21.32 -13.07
N PHE A 75 -18.46 20.37 -13.46
CA PHE A 75 -19.09 20.37 -14.76
C PHE A 75 -20.48 20.99 -14.66
N ASP A 76 -20.76 22.03 -15.47
CA ASP A 76 -22.09 22.65 -15.61
C ASP A 76 -22.80 22.01 -16.81
N ARG A 77 -23.83 21.22 -16.55
CA ARG A 77 -24.62 20.54 -17.57
C ARG A 77 -25.37 21.50 -18.50
N GLN A 78 -25.63 22.73 -18.05
CA GLN A 78 -26.34 23.74 -18.86
C GLN A 78 -25.43 24.35 -19.93
N THR A 79 -24.18 24.62 -19.56
CA THR A 79 -23.20 25.23 -20.48
C THR A 79 -22.32 24.17 -21.18
N GLY A 80 -22.29 22.96 -20.69
CA GLY A 80 -21.40 21.90 -21.18
C GLY A 80 -19.93 22.13 -20.84
N GLN A 81 -19.61 23.00 -19.90
CA GLN A 81 -18.23 23.35 -19.52
C GLN A 81 -17.80 22.69 -18.23
N ALA A 82 -16.56 22.18 -18.20
CA ALA A 82 -15.88 21.70 -16.99
C ALA A 82 -14.89 22.76 -16.52
N GLN A 83 -15.11 23.28 -15.31
CA GLN A 83 -14.22 24.25 -14.66
C GLN A 83 -13.28 23.50 -13.70
N PHE A 84 -11.98 23.72 -13.82
CA PHE A 84 -11.01 23.30 -12.81
C PHE A 84 -11.26 24.04 -11.49
N LEU A 85 -11.27 23.32 -10.38
CA LEU A 85 -11.44 23.89 -9.04
C LEU A 85 -10.14 23.89 -8.26
N THR A 86 -9.51 22.73 -8.13
CA THR A 86 -8.29 22.57 -7.34
C THR A 86 -7.58 21.25 -7.68
N ALA A 87 -6.31 21.17 -7.32
CA ALA A 87 -5.53 19.93 -7.33
C ALA A 87 -5.04 19.61 -5.91
N SER A 88 -4.88 18.33 -5.59
CA SER A 88 -4.37 17.91 -4.28
C SER A 88 -2.88 18.21 -4.11
N MET A 89 -2.11 18.23 -5.21
CA MET A 89 -0.66 18.47 -5.26
C MET A 89 -0.30 19.16 -6.57
N ASP A 90 -0.60 20.45 -6.72
CA ASP A 90 -0.39 21.24 -7.94
C ASP A 90 1.09 21.49 -8.28
N TRP A 91 1.98 21.30 -7.30
CA TRP A 91 3.44 21.40 -7.48
C TRP A 91 4.09 20.14 -8.08
N ILE A 92 3.35 19.03 -8.19
CA ILE A 92 3.85 17.80 -8.82
C ILE A 92 3.67 17.88 -10.33
N LYS A 93 4.75 17.61 -11.06
CA LYS A 93 4.76 17.60 -12.51
C LYS A 93 4.59 16.16 -13.02
N PRO A 94 3.48 15.82 -13.69
CA PRO A 94 3.21 14.46 -14.16
C PRO A 94 4.29 13.89 -15.08
N GLU A 95 4.93 14.76 -15.86
CA GLU A 95 6.01 14.38 -16.77
C GLU A 95 7.31 13.94 -16.07
N GLU A 96 7.44 14.23 -14.78
CA GLU A 96 8.59 13.80 -13.95
C GLU A 96 8.29 12.49 -13.20
N MET A 97 7.03 12.03 -13.20
CA MET A 97 6.57 10.87 -12.45
C MET A 97 6.74 9.56 -13.22
N SER A 98 6.76 8.45 -12.49
CA SER A 98 6.97 7.10 -13.01
C SER A 98 5.64 6.37 -13.19
N PRO A 99 5.36 5.80 -14.39
CA PRO A 99 4.12 5.06 -14.61
C PRO A 99 3.98 3.83 -13.74
N MET A 100 2.77 3.63 -13.21
CA MET A 100 2.35 2.45 -12.46
C MET A 100 1.67 1.45 -13.40
N LYS A 101 2.20 0.22 -13.47
CA LYS A 101 1.66 -0.84 -14.33
C LYS A 101 0.92 -1.88 -13.50
N PRO A 102 -0.34 -2.21 -13.85
CA PRO A 102 -1.01 -3.37 -13.28
C PRO A 102 -0.26 -4.66 -13.64
N ILE A 103 -0.20 -5.57 -12.68
CA ILE A 103 0.42 -6.89 -12.83
C ILE A 103 -0.46 -7.96 -12.22
N VAL A 104 -0.28 -9.20 -12.69
CA VAL A 104 -0.85 -10.40 -12.05
C VAL A 104 0.30 -11.37 -11.79
N VAL A 105 0.49 -11.74 -10.54
CA VAL A 105 1.49 -12.70 -10.10
C VAL A 105 0.78 -14.00 -9.75
N LYS A 106 1.30 -15.14 -10.19
CA LYS A 106 0.79 -16.45 -9.79
C LYS A 106 1.50 -16.89 -8.53
N ALA A 107 0.76 -17.00 -7.42
CA ALA A 107 1.27 -17.56 -6.19
C ALA A 107 1.66 -19.03 -6.37
N ARG A 108 2.47 -19.58 -5.47
CA ARG A 108 2.95 -20.99 -5.48
C ARG A 108 1.83 -22.03 -5.48
N ASP A 109 0.67 -21.69 -4.92
CA ASP A 109 -0.54 -22.53 -4.91
C ASP A 109 -1.47 -22.27 -6.12
N GLY A 110 -1.04 -21.41 -7.05
CA GLY A 110 -1.76 -21.11 -8.27
C GLY A 110 -2.74 -19.95 -8.20
N LEU A 111 -2.94 -19.34 -7.02
CA LEU A 111 -3.82 -18.17 -6.84
C LEU A 111 -3.29 -16.98 -7.65
N PRO A 112 -4.12 -16.30 -8.47
CA PRO A 112 -3.73 -15.05 -9.09
C PRO A 112 -3.74 -13.93 -8.04
N LEU A 113 -2.63 -13.22 -7.94
CA LEU A 113 -2.45 -12.06 -7.08
C LEU A 113 -2.35 -10.81 -7.96
N HIS A 114 -3.29 -9.90 -7.80
CA HIS A 114 -3.28 -8.63 -8.50
C HIS A 114 -2.41 -7.61 -7.77
N GLY A 115 -1.78 -6.72 -8.50
CA GLY A 115 -0.92 -5.69 -7.91
C GLY A 115 -0.42 -4.70 -8.93
N TYR A 116 0.58 -3.94 -8.53
CA TYR A 116 1.16 -2.89 -9.35
C TYR A 116 2.67 -2.88 -9.23
N ILE A 117 3.33 -2.54 -10.32
CA ILE A 117 4.77 -2.28 -10.36
C ILE A 117 5.02 -0.89 -10.92
N THR A 118 5.74 -0.08 -10.17
CA THR A 118 6.21 1.24 -10.62
C THR A 118 7.70 1.17 -10.90
N ILE A 119 8.05 1.40 -12.16
CA ILE A 119 9.43 1.34 -12.64
C ILE A 119 9.96 2.77 -12.78
N PRO A 120 11.15 3.12 -12.24
CA PRO A 120 11.75 4.43 -12.41
C PRO A 120 11.78 4.85 -13.88
N LYS A 121 11.21 6.02 -14.19
CA LYS A 121 11.03 6.52 -15.57
C LYS A 121 12.31 6.56 -16.38
N ASN A 122 13.43 6.92 -15.76
CA ASN A 122 14.71 7.11 -16.41
C ASN A 122 15.60 5.85 -16.34
N SER A 123 15.04 4.68 -16.04
CA SER A 123 15.74 3.40 -15.98
C SER A 123 15.49 2.55 -17.22
N ASN A 124 16.33 1.54 -17.42
CA ASN A 124 16.09 0.50 -18.45
C ASN A 124 15.08 -0.58 -18.00
N GLY A 125 14.56 -0.46 -16.78
CA GLY A 125 13.58 -1.40 -16.20
C GLY A 125 14.15 -2.76 -15.79
N LYS A 126 15.48 -2.91 -15.70
CA LYS A 126 16.15 -4.17 -15.40
C LYS A 126 17.15 -4.04 -14.25
N ASN A 127 17.27 -5.11 -13.46
CA ASN A 127 18.20 -5.21 -12.34
C ASN A 127 18.15 -4.00 -11.40
N LEU A 128 16.95 -3.54 -11.10
CA LEU A 128 16.71 -2.38 -10.26
C LEU A 128 16.71 -2.76 -8.78
N PRO A 129 17.13 -1.86 -7.89
CA PRO A 129 16.81 -2.00 -6.48
C PRO A 129 15.29 -2.00 -6.32
N LEU A 130 14.77 -2.96 -5.53
CA LEU A 130 13.33 -3.16 -5.33
C LEU A 130 12.92 -2.83 -3.91
N ILE A 131 11.86 -2.04 -3.79
CA ILE A 131 11.10 -1.91 -2.54
C ILE A 131 9.76 -2.62 -2.74
N ILE A 132 9.51 -3.72 -2.01
CA ILE A 132 8.16 -4.25 -1.90
C ILE A 132 7.44 -3.51 -0.78
N ASN A 133 6.23 -3.01 -1.08
CA ASN A 133 5.45 -2.15 -0.21
C ASN A 133 4.06 -2.75 0.05
N PRO A 134 3.92 -3.71 0.99
CA PRO A 134 2.62 -4.25 1.36
C PRO A 134 1.75 -3.21 2.06
N HIS A 135 0.50 -3.08 1.62
CA HIS A 135 -0.48 -2.18 2.22
C HIS A 135 -0.87 -2.58 3.65
N GLY A 136 -1.41 -1.64 4.39
CA GLY A 136 -1.99 -1.85 5.71
C GLY A 136 -3.41 -2.45 5.65
N GLY A 137 -3.99 -2.65 6.79
CA GLY A 137 -5.33 -3.24 6.95
C GLY A 137 -5.28 -4.48 7.84
N PRO A 138 -5.16 -5.72 7.31
CA PRO A 138 -4.99 -6.14 5.91
C PRO A 138 -6.29 -6.35 5.15
N HIS A 139 -7.41 -6.55 5.85
CA HIS A 139 -8.71 -6.90 5.29
C HIS A 139 -9.53 -5.64 5.00
N GLY A 140 -10.18 -5.60 3.84
CA GLY A 140 -10.89 -4.43 3.33
C GLY A 140 -10.05 -3.50 2.45
N PRO A 141 -8.92 -2.93 2.92
CA PRO A 141 -8.01 -2.15 2.06
C PRO A 141 -7.35 -2.99 0.96
N ARG A 142 -6.91 -2.28 -0.08
CA ARG A 142 -6.05 -2.78 -1.15
C ARG A 142 -5.23 -1.64 -1.77
N ASP A 143 -4.21 -1.97 -2.52
CA ASP A 143 -3.57 -1.04 -3.44
C ASP A 143 -4.43 -0.88 -4.70
N GLU A 144 -4.51 0.35 -5.21
CA GLU A 144 -5.29 0.72 -6.38
C GLU A 144 -4.42 1.50 -7.37
N TRP A 145 -4.79 1.48 -8.65
CA TRP A 145 -4.11 2.29 -9.64
C TRP A 145 -4.41 3.77 -9.42
N GLY A 146 -3.37 4.57 -9.32
CA GLY A 146 -3.49 6.00 -9.13
C GLY A 146 -2.20 6.63 -8.60
N PHE A 147 -2.23 7.94 -8.39
CA PHE A 147 -1.10 8.67 -7.86
C PHE A 147 -0.89 8.33 -6.39
N ASN A 148 0.25 7.73 -6.10
CA ASN A 148 0.69 7.47 -4.74
C ASN A 148 2.00 8.25 -4.49
N PRO A 149 1.99 9.28 -3.62
CA PRO A 149 3.16 10.15 -3.41
C PRO A 149 4.36 9.41 -2.85
N GLU A 150 4.16 8.39 -2.02
CA GLU A 150 5.24 7.60 -1.43
C GLU A 150 5.89 6.70 -2.48
N VAL A 151 5.09 6.01 -3.29
CA VAL A 151 5.58 5.20 -4.41
C VAL A 151 6.35 6.07 -5.42
N GLN A 152 5.82 7.25 -5.74
CA GLN A 152 6.49 8.19 -6.64
C GLN A 152 7.79 8.74 -6.04
N LEU A 153 7.82 8.98 -4.72
CA LEU A 153 9.05 9.37 -4.03
C LEU A 153 10.16 8.34 -4.21
N PHE A 154 9.87 7.06 -4.02
CA PHE A 154 10.85 5.99 -4.17
C PHE A 154 11.23 5.78 -5.64
N ALA A 155 10.26 5.75 -6.54
CA ALA A 155 10.53 5.58 -7.97
C ALA A 155 11.38 6.73 -8.55
N ASN A 156 11.14 7.97 -8.13
CA ASN A 156 11.94 9.13 -8.53
C ASN A 156 13.38 9.06 -8.01
N ARG A 157 13.66 8.21 -7.00
CA ARG A 157 15.05 7.97 -6.47
C ARG A 157 15.68 6.71 -7.05
N GLY A 158 15.06 6.09 -8.07
CA GLY A 158 15.64 4.97 -8.80
C GLY A 158 15.26 3.58 -8.26
N TYR A 159 14.32 3.48 -7.32
CA TYR A 159 13.81 2.22 -6.82
C TYR A 159 12.59 1.74 -7.63
N ALA A 160 12.58 0.49 -8.07
CA ALA A 160 11.33 -0.15 -8.46
C ALA A 160 10.47 -0.37 -7.23
N VAL A 161 9.16 -0.12 -7.33
CA VAL A 161 8.23 -0.32 -6.21
C VAL A 161 7.19 -1.34 -6.60
N LEU A 162 7.09 -2.42 -5.81
CA LEU A 162 6.13 -3.51 -6.00
C LEU A 162 5.06 -3.43 -4.93
N GLN A 163 3.82 -3.26 -5.35
CA GLN A 163 2.63 -3.31 -4.50
C GLN A 163 1.81 -4.54 -4.90
N ILE A 164 1.52 -5.42 -3.96
CA ILE A 164 0.76 -6.63 -4.23
C ILE A 164 -0.44 -6.74 -3.31
N ASN A 165 -1.62 -6.97 -3.89
CA ASN A 165 -2.82 -7.28 -3.15
C ASN A 165 -2.80 -8.77 -2.82
N TYR A 166 -2.15 -9.08 -1.69
CA TYR A 166 -2.05 -10.44 -1.15
C TYR A 166 -3.42 -10.95 -0.73
N ARG A 167 -3.59 -12.29 -0.65
CA ARG A 167 -4.85 -12.87 -0.15
C ARG A 167 -5.24 -12.24 1.17
N GLY A 168 -6.53 -11.92 1.31
CA GLY A 168 -7.03 -11.14 2.45
C GLY A 168 -7.28 -9.67 2.13
N SER A 169 -6.74 -9.13 1.01
CA SER A 169 -7.05 -7.78 0.53
C SER A 169 -8.50 -7.67 0.08
N GLY A 170 -9.08 -6.48 0.26
CA GLY A 170 -10.43 -6.18 -0.19
C GLY A 170 -10.55 -6.00 -1.71
N GLY A 171 -11.80 -5.87 -2.19
CA GLY A 171 -12.11 -5.50 -3.57
C GLY A 171 -12.11 -6.66 -4.58
N TYR A 172 -11.67 -7.86 -4.19
CA TYR A 172 -11.67 -9.07 -5.01
C TYR A 172 -12.74 -10.10 -4.57
N GLY A 173 -13.73 -9.62 -3.79
CA GLY A 173 -14.82 -10.42 -3.26
C GLY A 173 -14.49 -11.09 -1.92
N ASN A 174 -15.56 -11.47 -1.20
CA ASN A 174 -15.46 -12.02 0.16
C ASN A 174 -14.64 -13.32 0.23
N ALA A 175 -14.64 -14.12 -0.85
CA ALA A 175 -13.85 -15.34 -0.89
C ALA A 175 -12.35 -15.06 -0.83
N PHE A 176 -11.87 -14.07 -1.60
CA PHE A 176 -10.46 -13.68 -1.61
C PHE A 176 -10.04 -13.03 -0.26
N GLU A 177 -10.91 -12.16 0.28
CA GLU A 177 -10.67 -11.55 1.60
C GLU A 177 -10.62 -12.61 2.70
N GLY A 178 -11.55 -13.55 2.71
CA GLY A 178 -11.61 -14.65 3.70
C GLY A 178 -10.43 -15.60 3.64
N MET A 179 -9.74 -15.73 2.48
CA MET A 179 -8.50 -16.53 2.39
C MET A 179 -7.37 -16.00 3.28
N GLY A 180 -7.41 -14.74 3.69
CA GLY A 180 -6.44 -14.13 4.61
C GLY A 180 -6.75 -14.36 6.09
N TYR A 181 -7.96 -14.77 6.45
CA TYR A 181 -8.36 -14.94 7.85
C TYR A 181 -7.53 -16.04 8.53
N ARG A 182 -6.94 -15.72 9.68
CA ARG A 182 -6.04 -16.59 10.46
C ARG A 182 -4.76 -16.98 9.69
N LYS A 183 -4.39 -16.20 8.66
CA LYS A 183 -3.24 -16.49 7.80
C LYS A 183 -2.12 -15.47 7.91
N TRP A 184 -2.20 -14.59 8.89
CA TRP A 184 -1.08 -13.70 9.22
C TRP A 184 0.18 -14.53 9.47
N GLY A 185 1.32 -14.09 8.95
CA GLY A 185 2.59 -14.80 9.10
C GLY A 185 2.70 -16.14 8.36
N THR A 186 1.69 -16.55 7.59
CA THR A 186 1.69 -17.81 6.84
C THR A 186 1.48 -17.55 5.34
N THR A 187 0.38 -17.99 4.74
CA THR A 187 0.15 -17.86 3.29
C THR A 187 0.08 -16.43 2.79
N MET A 188 -0.35 -15.47 3.61
CA MET A 188 -0.27 -14.05 3.25
C MET A 188 1.18 -13.56 3.05
N GLN A 189 2.14 -14.11 3.85
CA GLN A 189 3.56 -13.83 3.65
C GLN A 189 4.13 -14.58 2.45
N ASP A 190 3.62 -15.78 2.15
CA ASP A 190 4.00 -16.52 0.95
C ASP A 190 3.68 -15.72 -0.31
N ASP A 191 2.54 -15.03 -0.36
CA ASP A 191 2.14 -14.16 -1.47
C ASP A 191 3.15 -13.03 -1.70
N LEU A 192 3.65 -12.41 -0.63
CA LEU A 192 4.69 -11.37 -0.71
C LEU A 192 6.02 -11.95 -1.22
N THR A 193 6.43 -13.09 -0.69
CA THR A 193 7.65 -13.80 -1.11
C THR A 193 7.59 -14.18 -2.59
N ASP A 194 6.47 -14.73 -3.05
CA ASP A 194 6.27 -15.15 -4.44
C ASP A 194 6.30 -13.95 -5.39
N SER A 195 5.77 -12.82 -4.94
CA SER A 195 5.76 -11.57 -5.72
C SER A 195 7.17 -10.98 -5.89
N VAL A 196 8.00 -11.04 -4.85
CA VAL A 196 9.41 -10.64 -4.96
C VAL A 196 10.16 -11.58 -5.90
N LYS A 197 9.98 -12.90 -5.76
CA LYS A 197 10.60 -13.90 -6.66
C LYS A 197 10.15 -13.71 -8.10
N TRP A 198 8.89 -13.37 -8.32
CA TRP A 198 8.38 -13.02 -9.64
C TRP A 198 9.12 -11.80 -10.23
N ALA A 199 9.28 -10.70 -9.47
CA ALA A 199 9.97 -9.51 -9.96
C ALA A 199 11.43 -9.79 -10.32
N ILE A 200 12.12 -10.65 -9.55
CA ILE A 200 13.48 -11.14 -9.85
C ILE A 200 13.47 -11.98 -11.14
N ALA A 201 12.55 -12.92 -11.26
CA ALA A 201 12.45 -13.80 -12.45
C ALA A 201 12.13 -13.05 -13.73
N GLN A 202 11.39 -11.92 -13.65
CA GLN A 202 11.16 -11.01 -14.78
C GLN A 202 12.40 -10.15 -15.14
N GLY A 203 13.47 -10.24 -14.36
CA GLY A 203 14.68 -9.43 -14.53
C GLY A 203 14.48 -7.96 -14.16
N ILE A 204 13.37 -7.61 -13.50
CA ILE A 204 13.09 -6.25 -13.02
C ILE A 204 13.95 -5.95 -11.80
N ALA A 205 13.90 -6.83 -10.79
CA ALA A 205 14.60 -6.65 -9.53
C ALA A 205 15.97 -7.34 -9.52
N ASP A 206 16.94 -6.66 -8.94
CA ASP A 206 18.22 -7.24 -8.56
C ASP A 206 18.03 -8.08 -7.28
N PRO A 207 18.32 -9.39 -7.29
CA PRO A 207 18.14 -10.26 -6.12
C PRO A 207 18.95 -9.82 -4.90
N ASP A 208 20.03 -9.09 -5.12
CA ASP A 208 20.88 -8.58 -4.05
C ASP A 208 20.49 -7.22 -3.53
N ARG A 209 19.43 -6.61 -4.07
CA ARG A 209 18.98 -5.26 -3.71
C ARG A 209 17.47 -5.17 -3.50
N VAL A 210 16.95 -5.99 -2.59
CA VAL A 210 15.53 -6.02 -2.23
C VAL A 210 15.34 -5.59 -0.79
N CYS A 211 14.52 -4.56 -0.54
CA CYS A 211 14.02 -4.19 0.79
C CYS A 211 12.50 -4.34 0.85
N ILE A 212 12.00 -4.50 2.06
CA ILE A 212 10.57 -4.48 2.34
C ILE A 212 10.23 -3.34 3.30
N TYR A 213 9.19 -2.58 2.97
CA TYR A 213 8.68 -1.48 3.76
C TYR A 213 7.17 -1.48 3.79
N GLY A 214 6.58 -1.27 4.94
CA GLY A 214 5.14 -1.09 5.06
C GLY A 214 4.72 -0.47 6.37
N ALA A 215 3.46 -0.02 6.40
CA ALA A 215 2.86 0.60 7.57
C ALA A 215 1.71 -0.26 8.15
N SER A 216 1.51 -0.20 9.48
CA SER A 216 0.45 -0.93 10.16
C SER A 216 0.58 -2.45 9.97
N TYR A 217 -0.43 -3.13 9.39
CA TYR A 217 -0.25 -4.51 8.95
C TYR A 217 0.94 -4.64 7.99
N GLY A 218 1.15 -3.68 7.07
CA GLY A 218 2.33 -3.68 6.20
C GLY A 218 3.66 -3.67 6.98
N GLY A 219 3.71 -2.97 8.11
CA GLY A 219 4.85 -2.98 9.03
C GLY A 219 5.04 -4.34 9.72
N TYR A 220 3.95 -5.00 10.10
CA TYR A 220 3.96 -6.39 10.53
C TYR A 220 4.52 -7.30 9.42
N ALA A 221 3.95 -7.18 8.21
CA ALA A 221 4.35 -7.98 7.07
C ALA A 221 5.83 -7.80 6.72
N ALA A 222 6.35 -6.58 6.81
CA ALA A 222 7.75 -6.26 6.57
C ALA A 222 8.67 -6.99 7.55
N LEU A 223 8.36 -6.97 8.85
CA LEU A 223 9.17 -7.68 9.85
C LEU A 223 9.00 -9.19 9.76
N MET A 224 7.78 -9.68 9.53
CA MET A 224 7.55 -11.13 9.41
C MET A 224 8.21 -11.72 8.17
N SER A 225 8.31 -10.95 7.07
CA SER A 225 9.01 -11.38 5.86
C SER A 225 10.49 -11.66 6.12
N VAL A 226 11.19 -10.80 6.84
CA VAL A 226 12.62 -11.01 7.15
C VAL A 226 12.87 -12.06 8.25
N VAL A 227 11.85 -12.38 9.04
CA VAL A 227 11.86 -13.56 9.94
C VAL A 227 11.73 -14.85 9.13
N ARG A 228 10.82 -14.88 8.13
CA ARG A 228 10.54 -16.11 7.35
C ARG A 228 11.56 -16.36 6.25
N GLU A 229 11.98 -15.30 5.57
CA GLU A 229 12.89 -15.34 4.43
C GLU A 229 14.13 -14.47 4.71
N PRO A 230 14.99 -14.88 5.64
CA PRO A 230 16.09 -14.05 6.14
C PRO A 230 17.17 -13.73 5.10
N ASP A 231 17.20 -14.45 3.99
CA ASP A 231 18.20 -14.30 2.92
C ASP A 231 17.63 -13.57 1.67
N LEU A 232 16.31 -13.36 1.62
CA LEU A 232 15.65 -12.73 0.46
C LEU A 232 15.80 -11.21 0.45
N TYR A 233 15.90 -10.59 1.61
CA TYR A 233 15.91 -9.15 1.76
C TYR A 233 17.28 -8.64 2.23
N ARG A 234 17.58 -7.37 1.91
CA ARG A 234 18.77 -6.65 2.38
C ARG A 234 18.45 -5.64 3.48
N CYS A 235 17.20 -5.23 3.62
CA CYS A 235 16.75 -4.39 4.71
C CYS A 235 15.23 -4.45 4.89
N THR A 236 14.75 -3.98 6.03
CA THR A 236 13.32 -3.88 6.33
C THR A 236 13.01 -2.59 7.07
N VAL A 237 11.85 -2.00 6.76
CA VAL A 237 11.31 -0.85 7.48
C VAL A 237 9.93 -1.18 8.00
N GLY A 238 9.75 -1.10 9.31
CA GLY A 238 8.45 -1.26 9.96
C GLY A 238 7.93 0.07 10.47
N TYR A 239 6.85 0.57 9.88
CA TYR A 239 6.20 1.81 10.29
C TYR A 239 4.87 1.50 11.00
N VAL A 240 4.73 1.93 12.27
CA VAL A 240 3.57 1.71 13.14
C VAL A 240 3.05 0.26 13.09
N GLY A 241 3.97 -0.71 13.08
CA GLY A 241 3.67 -2.11 12.81
C GLY A 241 3.22 -2.90 14.04
N VAL A 242 2.42 -3.94 13.79
CA VAL A 242 2.02 -4.94 14.79
C VAL A 242 3.13 -5.99 14.89
N TYR A 243 3.85 -6.07 16.00
CA TYR A 243 4.96 -7.02 16.13
C TYR A 243 4.69 -8.16 17.11
N ASP A 244 3.64 -8.00 17.92
CA ASP A 244 3.07 -9.02 18.80
C ASP A 244 1.54 -8.98 18.67
N LEU A 245 0.94 -10.08 18.18
CA LEU A 245 -0.50 -10.16 17.97
C LEU A 245 -1.30 -10.06 19.27
N ASP A 246 -0.75 -10.51 20.40
CA ASP A 246 -1.42 -10.38 21.70
C ASP A 246 -1.35 -8.96 22.24
N ALA A 247 -0.27 -8.20 21.96
CA ALA A 247 -0.18 -6.78 22.33
C ALA A 247 -1.23 -5.90 21.60
N GLN A 248 -1.74 -6.35 20.46
CA GLN A 248 -2.80 -5.64 19.72
C GLN A 248 -4.16 -5.62 20.45
N ARG A 249 -4.35 -6.48 21.44
CA ARG A 249 -5.57 -6.49 22.27
C ARG A 249 -5.77 -5.22 23.11
N ASP A 250 -4.72 -4.41 23.27
CA ASP A 250 -4.81 -3.13 23.96
C ASP A 250 -5.04 -1.94 23.03
N ALA A 251 -5.30 -2.19 21.73
CA ALA A 251 -5.65 -1.17 20.78
C ALA A 251 -7.05 -0.57 21.11
N ASP A 252 -7.23 0.71 20.80
CA ASP A 252 -8.47 1.45 21.08
C ASP A 252 -9.72 0.79 20.52
N PHE A 253 -9.66 0.28 19.27
CA PHE A 253 -10.81 -0.38 18.63
C PHE A 253 -11.28 -1.64 19.37
N MET A 254 -10.49 -2.20 20.28
CA MET A 254 -10.87 -3.33 21.15
C MET A 254 -11.89 -2.94 22.22
N GLY A 255 -12.06 -1.64 22.48
CA GLY A 255 -13.17 -1.13 23.29
C GLY A 255 -14.55 -1.40 22.67
N HIS A 256 -14.62 -1.57 21.35
CA HIS A 256 -15.85 -1.84 20.60
C HIS A 256 -16.05 -3.34 20.33
N GLU A 257 -17.32 -3.79 20.34
CA GLU A 257 -17.65 -5.18 20.04
C GLU A 257 -17.23 -5.61 18.63
N SER A 258 -17.41 -4.72 17.66
CA SER A 258 -16.98 -4.96 16.27
C SER A 258 -15.46 -5.23 16.15
N GLY A 259 -14.63 -4.50 16.89
CA GLY A 259 -13.19 -4.71 16.91
C GLY A 259 -12.81 -6.07 17.52
N ARG A 260 -13.46 -6.43 18.64
CA ARG A 260 -13.24 -7.74 19.28
C ARG A 260 -13.68 -8.91 18.37
N ASN A 261 -14.82 -8.78 17.71
CA ASN A 261 -15.31 -9.79 16.76
C ASN A 261 -14.38 -9.90 15.56
N TYR A 262 -13.91 -8.78 15.01
CA TYR A 262 -12.92 -8.78 13.92
C TYR A 262 -11.66 -9.58 14.31
N LEU A 263 -11.03 -9.30 15.45
CA LEU A 263 -9.83 -10.04 15.85
C LEU A 263 -10.10 -11.53 16.12
N LYS A 264 -11.27 -11.87 16.64
CA LYS A 264 -11.68 -13.28 16.84
C LYS A 264 -11.75 -14.04 15.51
N ASP A 265 -12.17 -13.37 14.43
CA ASP A 265 -12.30 -13.99 13.11
C ASP A 265 -10.96 -14.06 12.38
N VAL A 266 -10.12 -13.03 12.49
CA VAL A 266 -8.91 -12.88 11.66
C VAL A 266 -7.63 -13.37 12.34
N TYR A 267 -7.56 -13.41 13.67
CA TYR A 267 -6.36 -13.88 14.38
C TYR A 267 -6.42 -15.38 14.65
N PRO A 268 -5.25 -16.04 14.74
CA PRO A 268 -5.18 -17.42 15.21
C PRO A 268 -5.83 -17.58 16.59
N PRO A 269 -6.60 -18.67 16.83
CA PRO A 269 -7.39 -18.80 18.05
C PRO A 269 -6.53 -19.02 19.29
N THR A 270 -5.40 -19.69 19.20
CA THR A 270 -4.58 -20.02 20.36
C THR A 270 -3.42 -19.04 20.57
N ALA A 271 -3.01 -18.83 21.81
CA ALA A 271 -1.85 -17.99 22.13
C ALA A 271 -0.56 -18.50 21.50
N ALA A 272 -0.36 -19.82 21.44
CA ALA A 272 0.81 -20.43 20.81
C ALA A 272 0.88 -20.10 19.31
N GLU A 273 -0.23 -20.16 18.58
CA GLU A 273 -0.29 -19.81 17.17
C GLU A 273 -0.05 -18.31 16.97
N ARG A 274 -0.64 -17.44 17.80
CA ARG A 274 -0.42 -15.99 17.72
C ARG A 274 1.05 -15.64 17.98
N MET A 275 1.69 -16.29 18.97
CA MET A 275 3.10 -16.13 19.24
C MET A 275 3.95 -16.56 18.03
N ALA A 276 3.66 -17.74 17.44
CA ALA A 276 4.36 -18.24 16.26
C ALA A 276 4.20 -17.34 15.02
N GLN A 277 3.09 -16.60 14.95
CA GLN A 277 2.79 -15.66 13.87
C GLN A 277 3.15 -14.20 14.21
N SER A 278 3.84 -13.94 15.32
CA SER A 278 4.31 -12.62 15.72
C SER A 278 5.81 -12.47 15.45
N PRO A 279 6.24 -11.48 14.65
CA PRO A 279 7.66 -11.33 14.29
C PRO A 279 8.58 -11.12 15.51
N ALA A 280 8.08 -10.59 16.61
CA ALA A 280 8.86 -10.37 17.83
C ALA A 280 9.39 -11.67 18.46
N TYR A 281 8.79 -12.83 18.17
CA TYR A 281 9.24 -14.12 18.68
C TYR A 281 10.14 -14.90 17.71
N GLY A 282 10.44 -14.33 16.55
CA GLY A 282 11.35 -14.91 15.56
C GLY A 282 12.57 -14.04 15.26
N VAL A 283 12.90 -13.09 16.16
CA VAL A 283 13.96 -12.10 15.95
C VAL A 283 15.36 -12.70 15.78
N GLU A 284 15.61 -13.90 16.31
CA GLU A 284 16.89 -14.62 16.14
C GLU A 284 17.18 -14.93 14.66
N ARG A 285 16.14 -15.07 13.83
CA ARG A 285 16.25 -15.35 12.40
C ARG A 285 16.56 -14.13 11.56
N ILE A 286 16.31 -12.91 12.06
CA ILE A 286 16.51 -11.67 11.29
C ILE A 286 18.00 -11.44 11.09
N LYS A 287 18.45 -11.37 9.83
CA LYS A 287 19.85 -11.15 9.46
C LYS A 287 20.12 -9.74 8.93
N VAL A 288 19.08 -8.96 8.66
CA VAL A 288 19.16 -7.68 7.96
C VAL A 288 18.93 -6.50 8.90
N PRO A 289 19.45 -5.31 8.55
CA PRO A 289 19.17 -4.08 9.27
C PRO A 289 17.68 -3.72 9.25
N ILE A 290 17.21 -3.19 10.38
CA ILE A 290 15.82 -2.81 10.63
C ILE A 290 15.75 -1.32 10.91
N LEU A 291 14.87 -0.60 10.23
CA LEU A 291 14.44 0.74 10.62
C LEU A 291 13.02 0.65 11.20
N LEU A 292 12.83 1.17 12.42
CA LEU A 292 11.53 1.22 13.09
C LEU A 292 11.04 2.65 13.19
N VAL A 293 9.75 2.86 12.89
CA VAL A 293 9.11 4.17 12.96
C VAL A 293 7.78 4.08 13.70
N HIS A 294 7.53 4.97 14.67
CA HIS A 294 6.28 4.95 15.42
C HIS A 294 5.89 6.32 15.96
N GLY A 295 4.58 6.59 15.97
CA GLY A 295 4.01 7.73 16.70
C GLY A 295 3.69 7.35 18.16
N GLU A 296 4.12 8.14 19.14
CA GLU A 296 3.91 7.81 20.56
C GLU A 296 2.42 7.82 20.96
N LYS A 297 1.58 8.57 20.21
CA LYS A 297 0.12 8.65 20.43
C LYS A 297 -0.69 7.65 19.60
N ASP A 298 -0.05 6.62 19.04
CA ASP A 298 -0.75 5.62 18.27
C ASP A 298 -1.63 4.73 19.15
N VAL A 299 -2.94 4.92 19.01
CA VAL A 299 -3.97 4.13 19.71
C VAL A 299 -4.46 2.92 18.91
N ARG A 300 -4.16 2.88 17.58
CA ARG A 300 -4.51 1.74 16.73
C ARG A 300 -3.53 0.59 16.87
N VAL A 301 -2.24 0.93 16.85
CA VAL A 301 -1.15 0.01 17.15
C VAL A 301 -0.31 0.63 18.25
N PRO A 302 -0.60 0.35 19.52
CA PRO A 302 0.11 0.97 20.62
C PRO A 302 1.62 0.77 20.52
N ILE A 303 2.41 1.84 20.79
CA ILE A 303 3.88 1.87 20.67
C ILE A 303 4.58 0.75 21.44
N LYS A 304 3.91 0.17 22.44
CA LYS A 304 4.41 -1.01 23.18
C LYS A 304 4.74 -2.20 22.26
N ASN A 305 4.06 -2.32 21.09
CA ASN A 305 4.43 -3.31 20.06
C ASN A 305 5.88 -3.15 19.61
N MET A 306 6.29 -1.91 19.32
CA MET A 306 7.67 -1.61 18.92
C MET A 306 8.65 -1.80 20.08
N HIS A 307 8.31 -1.35 21.29
CA HIS A 307 9.16 -1.53 22.47
C HIS A 307 9.37 -3.02 22.79
N PHE A 308 8.32 -3.83 22.65
CA PHE A 308 8.42 -5.26 22.83
C PHE A 308 9.36 -5.89 21.80
N LEU A 309 9.21 -5.58 20.51
CA LEU A 309 10.13 -6.06 19.46
C LEU A 309 11.59 -5.69 19.77
N ILE A 310 11.86 -4.44 20.16
CA ILE A 310 13.20 -3.97 20.53
C ILE A 310 13.75 -4.79 21.71
N SER A 311 12.92 -5.07 22.72
CA SER A 311 13.31 -5.88 23.87
C SER A 311 13.68 -7.31 23.48
N GLN A 312 12.94 -7.91 22.54
CA GLN A 312 13.24 -9.26 22.04
C GLN A 312 14.54 -9.29 21.20
N LEU A 313 14.76 -8.28 20.36
CA LEU A 313 16.03 -8.11 19.62
C LEU A 313 17.22 -8.03 20.58
N ALA A 314 17.10 -7.25 21.66
CA ALA A 314 18.16 -7.10 22.67
C ALA A 314 18.52 -8.43 23.35
N LYS A 315 17.52 -9.28 23.63
CA LYS A 315 17.77 -10.62 24.26
C LYS A 315 18.65 -11.53 23.41
N VAL A 316 18.63 -11.34 22.09
CA VAL A 316 19.46 -12.12 21.14
C VAL A 316 20.69 -11.32 20.65
N GLY A 317 21.06 -10.25 21.35
CA GLY A 317 22.22 -9.44 21.02
C GLY A 317 22.08 -8.56 19.78
N LYS A 318 20.83 -8.32 19.29
CA LYS A 318 20.54 -7.50 18.11
C LYS A 318 19.92 -6.17 18.52
N LYS A 319 20.03 -5.19 17.62
CA LYS A 319 19.37 -3.88 17.75
C LYS A 319 18.92 -3.37 16.41
N PRO A 320 17.87 -2.54 16.34
CA PRO A 320 17.52 -1.81 15.12
C PRO A 320 18.71 -0.96 14.63
N HIS A 321 18.74 -0.72 13.32
CA HIS A 321 19.69 0.23 12.72
C HIS A 321 19.42 1.66 13.20
N ASP A 322 18.13 2.06 13.16
CA ASP A 322 17.64 3.32 13.74
C ASP A 322 16.20 3.14 14.21
N VAL A 323 15.77 4.01 15.11
CA VAL A 323 14.41 4.07 15.65
C VAL A 323 13.95 5.53 15.61
N ILE A 324 12.83 5.78 14.91
CA ILE A 324 12.21 7.10 14.82
C ILE A 324 10.92 7.09 15.63
N VAL A 325 10.88 7.88 16.71
CA VAL A 325 9.68 8.04 17.54
C VAL A 325 9.31 9.51 17.58
N GLU A 326 8.07 9.81 17.19
CA GLU A 326 7.56 11.17 17.23
C GLU A 326 6.45 11.30 18.29
N LYS A 327 6.72 12.11 19.32
CA LYS A 327 5.87 12.24 20.54
C LYS A 327 4.45 12.74 20.27
N LYS A 328 4.24 13.52 19.23
CA LYS A 328 2.95 14.14 18.92
C LYS A 328 2.17 13.40 17.83
N GLU A 329 2.81 12.44 17.16
CA GLU A 329 2.24 11.68 16.07
C GLU A 329 1.49 10.45 16.56
N ALA A 330 0.54 10.01 15.74
CA ALA A 330 -0.32 8.85 15.99
C ALA A 330 -0.06 7.73 14.96
N HIS A 331 -1.11 7.09 14.45
CA HIS A 331 -1.04 6.03 13.43
C HIS A 331 -0.74 6.61 12.05
N GLY A 332 0.49 7.04 11.85
CA GLY A 332 0.98 7.80 10.70
C GLY A 332 1.29 9.26 11.06
N PHE A 333 2.36 9.79 10.46
CA PHE A 333 2.81 11.16 10.71
C PHE A 333 2.00 12.15 9.87
N ARG A 334 1.62 13.27 10.49
CA ARG A 334 0.85 14.34 9.85
C ARG A 334 1.60 15.65 9.79
N ASP A 335 2.49 15.90 10.73
CA ASP A 335 3.33 17.09 10.71
C ASP A 335 4.29 17.04 9.53
N LEU A 336 4.39 18.15 8.78
CA LEU A 336 5.20 18.22 7.57
C LEU A 336 6.68 17.96 7.87
N GLN A 337 7.22 18.56 8.95
CA GLN A 337 8.63 18.40 9.27
C GLN A 337 8.97 16.97 9.71
N ASN A 338 8.05 16.32 10.46
CA ASN A 338 8.18 14.93 10.84
C ASN A 338 8.18 14.01 9.62
N ASN A 339 7.32 14.29 8.63
CA ASN A 339 7.32 13.55 7.36
C ASN A 339 8.60 13.77 6.55
N VAL A 340 9.08 15.01 6.44
CA VAL A 340 10.36 15.30 5.78
C VAL A 340 11.51 14.55 6.44
N ASN A 341 11.58 14.56 7.77
CA ASN A 341 12.61 13.85 8.54
C ASN A 341 12.50 12.32 8.33
N LEU A 342 11.28 11.79 8.38
CA LEU A 342 11.02 10.36 8.17
C LEU A 342 11.52 9.91 6.79
N TYR A 343 11.04 10.54 5.73
CA TYR A 343 11.42 10.12 4.38
C TYR A 343 12.89 10.39 4.06
N THR A 344 13.48 11.45 4.61
CA THR A 344 14.93 11.69 4.47
C THR A 344 15.75 10.54 5.10
N LYS A 345 15.41 10.12 6.32
CA LYS A 345 16.08 9.00 6.98
C LYS A 345 15.81 7.67 6.29
N MET A 346 14.56 7.45 5.82
CA MET A 346 14.18 6.22 5.12
C MET A 346 14.93 6.10 3.78
N LEU A 347 15.04 7.17 3.00
CA LEU A 347 15.81 7.19 1.76
C LEU A 347 17.29 6.95 2.03
N ALA A 348 17.88 7.58 3.02
CA ALA A 348 19.27 7.33 3.42
C ALA A 348 19.51 5.87 3.85
N PHE A 349 18.52 5.26 4.52
CA PHE A 349 18.55 3.85 4.89
C PHE A 349 18.50 2.95 3.64
N PHE A 350 17.60 3.18 2.71
CA PHE A 350 17.53 2.41 1.46
C PHE A 350 18.79 2.59 0.62
N ASP A 351 19.30 3.83 0.46
CA ASP A 351 20.51 4.11 -0.31
C ASP A 351 21.71 3.34 0.25
N LYS A 352 21.80 3.23 1.55
CA LYS A 352 22.89 2.50 2.22
C LYS A 352 22.87 1.01 1.91
N TYR A 353 21.69 0.37 1.83
CA TYR A 353 21.57 -1.10 1.78
C TYR A 353 21.20 -1.65 0.40
N ILE A 354 20.50 -0.88 -0.42
CA ILE A 354 20.07 -1.29 -1.76
C ILE A 354 20.23 -0.20 -2.83
N GLY A 355 20.77 0.98 -2.49
CA GLY A 355 20.97 2.07 -3.45
C GLY A 355 22.00 1.73 -4.53
N PRO A 356 22.13 2.59 -5.56
CA PRO A 356 23.06 2.35 -6.68
C PRO A 356 24.51 2.12 -6.26
N ASN A 357 24.90 2.70 -5.13
CA ASN A 357 26.25 2.61 -4.56
C ASN A 357 26.33 1.66 -3.35
N ALA A 358 25.25 0.93 -3.03
CA ALA A 358 25.29 -0.05 -1.98
C ALA A 358 26.33 -1.13 -2.35
N LYS A 359 27.36 -1.27 -1.54
CA LYS A 359 28.30 -2.37 -1.70
C LYS A 359 27.48 -3.66 -1.53
N THR A 360 27.42 -4.47 -2.58
CA THR A 360 26.96 -5.85 -2.45
C THR A 360 27.74 -6.45 -1.29
N ALA A 361 27.07 -6.67 -0.16
CA ALA A 361 27.73 -7.31 0.95
C ALA A 361 28.11 -8.72 0.46
N SER A 362 29.41 -8.94 0.27
CA SER A 362 29.91 -10.29 0.21
C SER A 362 29.37 -10.99 1.46
N ALA A 363 28.60 -12.05 1.25
CA ALA A 363 28.08 -12.86 2.32
C ALA A 363 29.21 -13.20 3.28
N PRO A 364 28.96 -13.12 4.61
CA PRO A 364 29.95 -13.53 5.60
C PRO A 364 30.27 -15.00 5.49
#